data_736873a97ed52136e533653854275dcc
#
_entry.id   736873a97ed52136e533653854275dcc
#
_cell.length_a   1.000
_cell.length_b   1.000
_cell.length_c   1.000
_cell.angle_alpha   90.00
_cell.angle_beta   90.00
_cell.angle_gamma   90.00
#
_symmetry.space_group_name_H-M   'P 1'
#
loop_
_entity.id
_entity.type
_entity.pdbx_description
1 polymer ?
#
loop_
_entity_poly.entity_id
_entity_poly.type
_entity_poly.pdbx_seq_one_letter_code
_entity_poly.pdbx_strand_id
1 'polypeptide(L)'
;RQMCIRDSGYTMNLYNIKHPEEQVNFAQAVRQGLGKDQGLFFPETIPALTNIDELLSLPLVERSQKILGALIGEELPKATLDAMVKNAFTFPAPLEKVEDNIYALELFHGPTLAFKDFGGRFMAQALAAVRGDGKITILTATSGDTGAAVAHAFYGLENINVVILYPKGKISPLQEKLFCTLGGNIRTVAINGDFDACQALVKQAFDDAELRQAIGLNSANSINISRLLAQVCYYFEAVAQLPKEKRD
;
A
#
# COMPACT_ATOMS: atom_id res chain seq x y z
N ARG A 1 0.10 9.57 -33.37
CA ARG A 1 0.76 8.87 -32.22
C ARG A 1 0.31 9.59 -30.98
N GLN A 2 -0.65 9.04 -30.25
CA GLN A 2 -0.92 9.46 -28.88
C GLN A 2 0.30 9.04 -28.06
N MET A 3 1.06 10.01 -27.54
CA MET A 3 2.15 9.74 -26.62
C MET A 3 1.56 9.14 -25.34
N CYS A 4 1.96 7.93 -25.00
CA CYS A 4 1.72 7.38 -23.68
C CYS A 4 2.37 8.32 -22.66
N ILE A 5 1.76 8.54 -21.51
CA ILE A 5 2.33 9.41 -20.44
C ILE A 5 3.76 8.98 -20.10
N ARG A 6 4.07 7.70 -20.21
CA ARG A 6 5.44 7.16 -20.07
C ARG A 6 6.45 7.66 -21.13
N ASP A 7 5.98 8.08 -22.28
CA ASP A 7 6.87 8.61 -23.35
C ASP A 7 7.18 10.10 -23.18
N SER A 8 6.66 10.74 -22.13
CA SER A 8 6.75 12.18 -21.88
C SER A 8 7.82 12.59 -20.87
N GLY A 9 8.60 11.67 -20.29
CA GLY A 9 9.54 11.96 -19.21
C GLY A 9 8.85 12.29 -17.88
N TYR A 10 7.57 11.93 -17.71
CA TYR A 10 6.81 12.22 -16.51
C TYR A 10 7.31 11.39 -15.33
N THR A 11 7.54 12.06 -14.20
CA THR A 11 7.78 11.44 -12.90
C THR A 11 6.84 12.03 -11.86
N MET A 12 6.39 11.21 -10.92
CA MET A 12 5.52 11.66 -9.85
C MET A 12 6.30 12.58 -8.89
N ASN A 13 5.80 13.81 -8.70
CA ASN A 13 6.25 14.69 -7.66
C ASN A 13 5.19 14.76 -6.57
N LEU A 14 5.61 14.59 -5.32
CA LEU A 14 4.71 14.59 -4.16
C LEU A 14 5.09 15.74 -3.22
N TYR A 15 4.12 16.21 -2.48
CA TYR A 15 4.32 17.24 -1.45
C TYR A 15 3.67 16.81 -0.14
N ASN A 16 4.24 17.32 0.96
CA ASN A 16 3.64 17.16 2.28
C ASN A 16 2.42 18.09 2.41
N ILE A 17 1.25 17.52 2.71
CA ILE A 17 0.01 18.31 2.80
C ILE A 17 0.01 19.33 3.94
N LYS A 18 0.85 19.15 4.97
CA LYS A 18 1.04 20.11 6.07
C LYS A 18 2.12 21.14 5.79
N HIS A 19 3.10 20.78 4.96
CA HIS A 19 4.24 21.60 4.60
C HIS A 19 4.50 21.47 3.10
N PRO A 20 3.74 22.20 2.25
CA PRO A 20 3.83 22.05 0.79
C PRO A 20 5.21 22.30 0.17
N GLU A 21 6.08 23.00 0.88
CA GLU A 21 7.49 23.21 0.49
C GLU A 21 8.34 21.92 0.56
N GLU A 22 7.92 20.93 1.35
CA GLU A 22 8.56 19.63 1.40
C GLU A 22 8.08 18.78 0.23
N GLN A 23 8.94 18.68 -0.77
CA GLN A 23 8.65 17.93 -2.00
C GLN A 23 9.59 16.73 -2.11
N VAL A 24 9.05 15.60 -2.54
CA VAL A 24 9.77 14.34 -2.65
C VAL A 24 9.35 13.60 -3.92
N ASN A 25 10.20 12.68 -4.39
CA ASN A 25 9.82 11.74 -5.43
C ASN A 25 9.11 10.52 -4.84
N PHE A 26 8.66 9.60 -5.68
CA PHE A 26 7.96 8.38 -5.23
C PHE A 26 8.82 7.53 -4.30
N ALA A 27 10.08 7.27 -4.67
CA ALA A 27 10.97 6.45 -3.86
C ALA A 27 11.20 7.03 -2.45
N GLN A 28 11.40 8.35 -2.37
CA GLN A 28 11.55 9.04 -1.09
C GLN A 28 10.28 8.95 -0.25
N ALA A 29 9.11 9.17 -0.85
CA ALA A 29 7.82 9.09 -0.16
C ALA A 29 7.56 7.69 0.40
N VAL A 30 7.87 6.65 -0.36
CA VAL A 30 7.72 5.25 0.09
C VAL A 30 8.69 4.93 1.24
N ARG A 31 9.96 5.31 1.11
CA ARG A 31 10.97 5.06 2.16
C ARG A 31 10.70 5.84 3.45
N GLN A 32 10.21 7.06 3.31
CA GLN A 32 10.00 7.97 4.44
C GLN A 32 8.63 7.72 5.11
N GLY A 33 7.64 7.35 4.34
CA GLY A 33 6.26 7.12 4.80
C GLY A 33 5.50 8.41 5.07
N LEU A 34 5.99 9.23 5.99
CA LEU A 34 5.42 10.53 6.37
C LEU A 34 6.46 11.64 6.23
N GLY A 35 5.98 12.84 5.93
CA GLY A 35 6.78 14.04 5.95
C GLY A 35 6.84 14.70 7.34
N LYS A 36 7.39 15.91 7.38
CA LYS A 36 7.48 16.73 8.58
C LYS A 36 6.10 16.86 9.25
N ASP A 37 6.12 16.80 10.58
CA ASP A 37 4.92 16.86 11.43
C ASP A 37 3.89 15.76 11.10
N GLN A 38 4.38 14.61 10.64
CA GLN A 38 3.56 13.46 10.21
C GLN A 38 2.57 13.81 9.09
N GLY A 39 2.95 14.73 8.21
CA GLY A 39 2.16 15.09 7.03
C GLY A 39 2.18 13.98 5.98
N LEU A 40 1.03 13.74 5.37
CA LEU A 40 0.90 12.79 4.27
C LEU A 40 1.55 13.34 3.00
N PHE A 41 2.23 12.50 2.25
CA PHE A 41 2.67 12.84 0.91
C PHE A 41 1.56 12.59 -0.10
N PHE A 42 1.29 13.60 -0.91
CA PHE A 42 0.24 13.56 -1.93
C PHE A 42 0.79 13.98 -3.28
N PRO A 43 0.35 13.38 -4.40
CA PRO A 43 0.81 13.78 -5.72
C PRO A 43 0.43 15.23 -6.04
N GLU A 44 1.38 16.00 -6.54
CA GLU A 44 1.14 17.38 -7.00
C GLU A 44 0.18 17.39 -8.20
N THR A 45 0.32 16.39 -9.07
CA THR A 45 -0.52 16.22 -10.26
C THR A 45 -0.97 14.78 -10.37
N ILE A 46 -2.25 14.58 -10.67
CA ILE A 46 -2.79 13.26 -11.01
C ILE A 46 -2.97 13.23 -12.52
N PRO A 47 -2.16 12.44 -13.25
CA PRO A 47 -2.28 12.37 -14.71
C PRO A 47 -3.64 11.83 -15.13
N ALA A 48 -4.21 12.41 -16.19
CA ALA A 48 -5.40 11.87 -16.80
C ALA A 48 -5.09 10.56 -17.52
N LEU A 49 -5.87 9.53 -17.24
CA LEU A 49 -5.79 8.27 -17.96
C LEU A 49 -6.52 8.40 -19.30
N THR A 50 -5.91 7.87 -20.34
CA THR A 50 -6.49 7.83 -21.69
C THR A 50 -6.89 6.41 -22.06
N ASN A 51 -7.70 6.25 -23.12
CA ASN A 51 -8.12 4.93 -23.60
C ASN A 51 -8.80 4.08 -22.50
N ILE A 52 -9.75 4.66 -21.80
CA ILE A 52 -10.43 4.00 -20.68
C ILE A 52 -11.08 2.67 -21.10
N ASP A 53 -11.72 2.62 -22.26
CA ASP A 53 -12.36 1.37 -22.73
C ASP A 53 -11.35 0.25 -22.94
N GLU A 54 -10.18 0.55 -23.53
CA GLU A 54 -9.11 -0.43 -23.67
C GLU A 54 -8.59 -0.87 -22.29
N LEU A 55 -8.40 0.09 -21.40
CA LEU A 55 -7.92 -0.15 -20.05
C LEU A 55 -8.87 -1.08 -19.27
N LEU A 56 -10.18 -0.84 -19.37
CA LEU A 56 -11.20 -1.66 -18.73
C LEU A 56 -11.35 -3.06 -19.34
N SER A 57 -10.87 -3.27 -20.58
CA SER A 57 -10.87 -4.58 -21.22
C SER A 57 -9.76 -5.52 -20.74
N LEU A 58 -8.76 -4.99 -20.05
CA LEU A 58 -7.61 -5.76 -19.57
C LEU A 58 -7.92 -6.52 -18.28
N PRO A 59 -7.23 -7.64 -18.01
CA PRO A 59 -7.23 -8.29 -16.71
C PRO A 59 -6.66 -7.40 -15.61
N LEU A 60 -6.97 -7.69 -14.35
CA LEU A 60 -6.57 -6.91 -13.18
C LEU A 60 -5.08 -6.55 -13.16
N VAL A 61 -4.20 -7.53 -13.34
CA VAL A 61 -2.75 -7.30 -13.25
C VAL A 61 -2.27 -6.35 -14.35
N GLU A 62 -2.61 -6.64 -15.61
CA GLU A 62 -2.18 -5.83 -16.75
C GLU A 62 -2.75 -4.42 -16.71
N ARG A 63 -4.02 -4.28 -16.32
CA ARG A 63 -4.63 -2.97 -16.12
C ARG A 63 -3.93 -2.20 -15.00
N SER A 64 -3.66 -2.84 -13.89
CA SER A 64 -2.99 -2.23 -12.74
C SER A 64 -1.57 -1.80 -13.07
N GLN A 65 -0.84 -2.57 -13.87
CA GLN A 65 0.48 -2.18 -14.38
C GLN A 65 0.41 -0.89 -15.19
N LYS A 66 -0.60 -0.74 -16.02
CA LYS A 66 -0.80 0.49 -16.83
C LYS A 66 -1.22 1.68 -15.97
N ILE A 67 -2.14 1.48 -15.03
CA ILE A 67 -2.62 2.54 -14.12
C ILE A 67 -1.46 3.04 -13.25
N LEU A 68 -0.77 2.15 -12.56
CA LEU A 68 0.33 2.52 -11.68
C LEU A 68 1.52 3.07 -12.46
N GLY A 69 1.76 2.55 -13.65
CA GLY A 69 2.76 3.11 -14.56
C GLY A 69 2.47 4.55 -14.97
N ALA A 70 1.21 4.87 -15.25
CA ALA A 70 0.79 6.24 -15.56
C ALA A 70 0.90 7.17 -14.35
N LEU A 71 0.52 6.70 -13.16
CA LEU A 71 0.54 7.51 -11.93
C LEU A 71 1.96 7.75 -11.42
N ILE A 72 2.80 6.72 -11.37
CA ILE A 72 4.17 6.80 -10.82
C ILE A 72 5.13 7.40 -11.86
N GLY A 73 4.92 7.09 -13.14
CA GLY A 73 5.75 7.58 -14.22
C GLY A 73 7.07 6.82 -14.38
N GLU A 74 8.09 7.50 -14.87
CA GLU A 74 9.35 6.90 -15.32
C GLU A 74 10.40 6.71 -14.22
N GLU A 75 10.11 7.11 -12.99
CA GLU A 75 11.06 6.97 -11.87
C GLU A 75 11.47 5.51 -11.65
N LEU A 76 10.52 4.59 -11.80
CA LEU A 76 10.79 3.15 -11.78
C LEU A 76 10.85 2.59 -13.21
N PRO A 77 11.82 1.72 -13.52
CA PRO A 77 11.81 0.99 -14.79
C PRO A 77 10.49 0.22 -14.97
N LYS A 78 9.99 0.20 -16.19
CA LYS A 78 8.72 -0.48 -16.51
C LYS A 78 8.73 -1.95 -16.06
N ALA A 79 9.81 -2.67 -16.32
CA ALA A 79 9.94 -4.08 -15.94
C ALA A 79 9.87 -4.27 -14.41
N THR A 80 10.47 -3.36 -13.64
CA THR A 80 10.42 -3.38 -12.18
C THR A 80 9.00 -3.18 -11.67
N LEU A 81 8.31 -2.16 -12.15
CA LEU A 81 6.93 -1.89 -11.73
C LEU A 81 5.98 -3.02 -12.14
N ASP A 82 6.12 -3.53 -13.35
CA ASP A 82 5.30 -4.64 -13.85
C ASP A 82 5.47 -5.89 -12.96
N ALA A 83 6.70 -6.19 -12.54
CA ALA A 83 6.98 -7.29 -11.62
C ALA A 83 6.39 -7.06 -10.22
N MET A 84 6.48 -5.83 -9.72
CA MET A 84 5.89 -5.46 -8.42
C MET A 84 4.37 -5.72 -8.40
N VAL A 85 3.67 -5.29 -9.43
CA VAL A 85 2.21 -5.48 -9.55
C VAL A 85 1.87 -6.96 -9.66
N LYS A 86 2.57 -7.68 -10.54
CA LYS A 86 2.37 -9.12 -10.73
C LYS A 86 2.56 -9.91 -9.43
N ASN A 87 3.58 -9.57 -8.65
CA ASN A 87 3.87 -10.23 -7.39
C ASN A 87 2.92 -9.84 -6.26
N ALA A 88 2.36 -8.63 -6.31
CA ALA A 88 1.43 -8.13 -5.31
C ALA A 88 0.00 -8.64 -5.51
N PHE A 89 -0.52 -8.58 -6.73
CA PHE A 89 -1.92 -8.87 -7.06
C PHE A 89 -2.09 -10.29 -7.60
N THR A 90 -2.02 -11.29 -6.72
CA THR A 90 -2.09 -12.71 -7.07
C THR A 90 -3.45 -13.35 -6.79
N PHE A 91 -4.45 -12.57 -6.44
CA PHE A 91 -5.80 -13.01 -6.10
C PHE A 91 -6.84 -12.07 -6.74
N PRO A 92 -8.07 -12.54 -6.98
CA PRO A 92 -9.09 -11.76 -7.66
C PRO A 92 -9.77 -10.74 -6.74
N ALA A 93 -10.46 -9.78 -7.36
CA ALA A 93 -11.41 -8.87 -6.71
C ALA A 93 -12.74 -8.93 -7.47
N PRO A 94 -13.53 -10.02 -7.30
CA PRO A 94 -14.75 -10.19 -8.06
C PRO A 94 -15.84 -9.20 -7.64
N LEU A 95 -16.63 -8.77 -8.62
CA LEU A 95 -17.82 -7.96 -8.41
C LEU A 95 -19.05 -8.86 -8.48
N GLU A 96 -19.74 -9.02 -7.37
CA GLU A 96 -20.91 -9.86 -7.25
C GLU A 96 -22.20 -9.04 -7.24
N LYS A 97 -23.15 -9.42 -8.09
CA LYS A 97 -24.47 -8.78 -8.11
C LYS A 97 -25.26 -9.22 -6.88
N VAL A 98 -25.72 -8.28 -6.07
CA VAL A 98 -26.55 -8.54 -4.89
C VAL A 98 -28.04 -8.44 -5.28
N GLU A 99 -28.42 -7.34 -5.91
CA GLU A 99 -29.73 -7.10 -6.47
C GLU A 99 -29.61 -6.06 -7.60
N ASP A 100 -30.74 -5.67 -8.21
CA ASP A 100 -30.69 -4.69 -9.29
C ASP A 100 -30.03 -3.38 -8.84
N ASN A 101 -28.99 -2.96 -9.57
CA ASN A 101 -28.18 -1.77 -9.32
C ASN A 101 -27.36 -1.78 -8.02
N ILE A 102 -27.25 -2.94 -7.34
CA ILE A 102 -26.40 -3.10 -6.15
C ILE A 102 -25.44 -4.26 -6.39
N TYR A 103 -24.14 -3.94 -6.28
CA TYR A 103 -23.05 -4.88 -6.45
C TYR A 103 -22.12 -4.81 -5.25
N ALA A 104 -21.53 -5.93 -4.88
CA ALA A 104 -20.51 -6.04 -3.85
C ALA A 104 -19.14 -6.33 -4.51
N LEU A 105 -18.17 -5.46 -4.29
CA LEU A 105 -16.79 -5.74 -4.66
C LEU A 105 -16.14 -6.55 -3.54
N GLU A 106 -15.81 -7.81 -3.82
CA GLU A 106 -15.22 -8.71 -2.83
C GLU A 106 -13.72 -8.54 -2.79
N LEU A 107 -13.20 -8.02 -1.67
CA LEU A 107 -11.78 -7.72 -1.47
C LEU A 107 -11.11 -8.64 -0.43
N PHE A 108 -11.73 -9.78 -0.14
CA PHE A 108 -11.31 -10.70 0.91
C PHE A 108 -10.65 -12.00 0.39
N HIS A 109 -10.27 -12.07 -0.88
CA HIS A 109 -9.69 -13.27 -1.49
C HIS A 109 -8.17 -13.37 -1.38
N GLY A 110 -7.54 -12.40 -0.72
CA GLY A 110 -6.11 -12.44 -0.45
C GLY A 110 -5.74 -13.31 0.76
N PRO A 111 -4.44 -13.45 1.06
CA PRO A 111 -3.95 -14.39 2.07
C PRO A 111 -4.43 -14.10 3.50
N THR A 112 -4.78 -12.86 3.82
CA THR A 112 -5.25 -12.48 5.16
C THR A 112 -6.72 -12.08 5.21
N LEU A 113 -7.46 -12.31 4.11
CA LEU A 113 -8.91 -12.18 4.02
C LEU A 113 -9.42 -10.73 4.22
N ALA A 114 -8.57 -9.74 3.92
CA ALA A 114 -8.90 -8.33 4.03
C ALA A 114 -8.44 -7.55 2.80
N PHE A 115 -9.12 -6.44 2.47
CA PHE A 115 -8.74 -5.56 1.35
C PHE A 115 -7.31 -5.02 1.49
N LYS A 116 -6.80 -4.99 2.70
CA LYS A 116 -5.45 -4.50 3.02
C LYS A 116 -4.34 -5.34 2.41
N ASP A 117 -4.64 -6.56 1.97
CA ASP A 117 -3.71 -7.39 1.21
C ASP A 117 -3.24 -6.72 -0.09
N PHE A 118 -4.12 -6.01 -0.79
CA PHE A 118 -3.73 -5.27 -2.00
C PHE A 118 -2.66 -4.21 -1.70
N GLY A 119 -2.97 -3.29 -0.79
CA GLY A 119 -2.06 -2.20 -0.45
C GLY A 119 -0.80 -2.66 0.26
N GLY A 120 -0.91 -3.59 1.20
CA GLY A 120 0.22 -4.11 1.96
C GLY A 120 1.22 -4.85 1.08
N ARG A 121 0.75 -5.71 0.19
CA ARG A 121 1.61 -6.48 -0.72
C ARG A 121 2.27 -5.58 -1.76
N PHE A 122 1.57 -4.60 -2.31
CA PHE A 122 2.18 -3.63 -3.22
C PHE A 122 3.23 -2.77 -2.52
N MET A 123 2.94 -2.27 -1.31
CA MET A 123 3.91 -1.52 -0.52
C MET A 123 5.18 -2.33 -0.25
N ALA A 124 5.05 -3.61 0.08
CA ALA A 124 6.19 -4.48 0.32
C ALA A 124 7.09 -4.57 -0.92
N GLN A 125 6.51 -4.75 -2.10
CA GLN A 125 7.22 -4.76 -3.38
C GLN A 125 7.89 -3.41 -3.67
N ALA A 126 7.17 -2.31 -3.47
CA ALA A 126 7.68 -0.97 -3.68
C ALA A 126 8.86 -0.67 -2.77
N LEU A 127 8.72 -0.96 -1.48
CA LEU A 127 9.76 -0.70 -0.49
C LEU A 127 11.01 -1.54 -0.76
N ALA A 128 10.87 -2.81 -1.11
CA ALA A 128 11.98 -3.67 -1.50
C ALA A 128 12.74 -3.12 -2.72
N ALA A 129 12.01 -2.52 -3.68
CA ALA A 129 12.60 -1.93 -4.88
C ALA A 129 13.34 -0.61 -4.62
N VAL A 130 12.88 0.21 -3.65
CA VAL A 130 13.37 1.59 -3.46
C VAL A 130 14.18 1.80 -2.19
N ARG A 131 14.29 0.82 -1.30
CA ARG A 131 14.95 0.97 0.00
C ARG A 131 16.44 1.33 -0.07
N GLY A 132 17.10 1.02 -1.18
CA GLY A 132 18.56 1.15 -1.29
C GLY A 132 19.27 0.10 -0.42
N ASP A 133 20.42 0.47 0.19
CA ASP A 133 21.25 -0.44 1.00
C ASP A 133 20.90 -0.40 2.50
N GLY A 134 20.02 0.49 2.91
CA GLY A 134 19.64 0.67 4.31
C GLY A 134 18.70 -0.42 4.84
N LYS A 135 18.75 -0.63 6.16
CA LYS A 135 17.75 -1.44 6.87
C LYS A 135 16.53 -0.56 7.16
N ILE A 136 15.35 -1.16 7.08
CA ILE A 136 14.08 -0.51 7.38
C ILE A 136 13.36 -1.30 8.48
N THR A 137 12.79 -0.56 9.42
CA THR A 137 11.89 -1.11 10.44
C THR A 137 10.50 -0.55 10.23
N ILE A 138 9.55 -1.42 9.93
CA ILE A 138 8.13 -1.09 9.85
C ILE A 138 7.56 -1.20 11.26
N LEU A 139 6.96 -0.12 11.74
CA LEU A 139 6.21 -0.11 12.99
C LEU A 139 4.74 0.17 12.69
N THR A 140 3.87 -0.71 13.13
CA THR A 140 2.44 -0.57 12.86
C THR A 140 1.61 -0.93 14.09
N ALA A 141 0.56 -0.14 14.35
CA ALA A 141 -0.48 -0.48 15.29
C ALA A 141 -1.62 -1.16 14.54
N THR A 142 -2.20 -2.20 15.12
CA THR A 142 -3.29 -2.93 14.48
C THR A 142 -4.44 -3.24 15.43
N SER A 143 -5.65 -3.20 14.88
CA SER A 143 -6.85 -3.80 15.48
C SER A 143 -7.12 -5.23 14.95
N GLY A 144 -6.24 -5.75 14.08
CA GLY A 144 -6.27 -7.11 13.54
C GLY A 144 -5.89 -7.19 12.07
N ASP A 145 -6.66 -6.59 11.16
CA ASP A 145 -6.52 -6.73 9.70
C ASP A 145 -5.21 -6.16 9.16
N THR A 146 -4.83 -4.97 9.58
CA THR A 146 -3.59 -4.32 9.11
C THR A 146 -2.37 -5.13 9.51
N GLY A 147 -2.32 -5.59 10.77
CA GLY A 147 -1.20 -6.39 11.27
C GLY A 147 -1.03 -7.69 10.49
N ALA A 148 -2.11 -8.39 10.22
CA ALA A 148 -2.09 -9.61 9.43
C ALA A 148 -1.60 -9.36 8.00
N ALA A 149 -2.16 -8.37 7.31
CA ALA A 149 -1.79 -8.02 5.94
C ALA A 149 -0.31 -7.60 5.83
N VAL A 150 0.15 -6.75 6.74
CA VAL A 150 1.54 -6.28 6.78
C VAL A 150 2.49 -7.43 7.08
N ALA A 151 2.19 -8.24 8.07
CA ALA A 151 3.03 -9.38 8.43
C ALA A 151 3.23 -10.34 7.25
N HIS A 152 2.14 -10.72 6.58
CA HIS A 152 2.22 -11.63 5.43
C HIS A 152 2.91 -10.97 4.22
N ALA A 153 2.67 -9.69 3.98
CA ALA A 153 3.27 -8.97 2.85
C ALA A 153 4.80 -8.82 2.99
N PHE A 154 5.28 -8.57 4.19
CA PHE A 154 6.69 -8.30 4.46
C PHE A 154 7.48 -9.52 4.95
N TYR A 155 6.81 -10.63 5.23
CA TYR A 155 7.47 -11.84 5.73
C TYR A 155 8.56 -12.31 4.77
N GLY A 156 9.76 -12.54 5.32
CA GLY A 156 10.90 -13.07 4.59
C GLY A 156 11.66 -12.05 3.73
N LEU A 157 11.26 -10.79 3.70
CA LEU A 157 12.00 -9.76 2.98
C LEU A 157 13.30 -9.40 3.71
N GLU A 158 14.41 -9.41 2.97
CA GLU A 158 15.72 -9.07 3.53
C GLU A 158 15.82 -7.60 3.89
N ASN A 159 16.50 -7.30 5.02
CA ASN A 159 16.76 -5.94 5.51
C ASN A 159 15.50 -5.10 5.82
N ILE A 160 14.35 -5.75 5.93
CA ILE A 160 13.11 -5.13 6.39
C ILE A 160 12.61 -5.91 7.61
N ASN A 161 12.55 -5.23 8.75
CA ASN A 161 11.99 -5.77 9.98
C ASN A 161 10.62 -5.17 10.22
N VAL A 162 9.72 -5.95 10.80
CA VAL A 162 8.36 -5.52 11.11
C VAL A 162 8.09 -5.69 12.59
N VAL A 163 7.59 -4.65 13.23
CA VAL A 163 7.12 -4.66 14.61
C VAL A 163 5.64 -4.28 14.62
N ILE A 164 4.81 -5.17 15.13
CA ILE A 164 3.35 -5.01 15.18
C ILE A 164 2.91 -4.88 16.63
N LEU A 165 2.30 -3.74 16.96
CA LEU A 165 1.69 -3.46 18.25
C LEU A 165 0.19 -3.77 18.16
N TYR A 166 -0.31 -4.58 19.09
CA TYR A 166 -1.72 -4.91 19.14
C TYR A 166 -2.25 -4.93 20.57
N PRO A 167 -3.54 -4.63 20.79
CA PRO A 167 -4.12 -4.61 22.11
C PRO A 167 -4.33 -6.06 22.60
N LYS A 168 -3.67 -6.41 23.72
CA LYS A 168 -3.71 -7.76 24.29
C LYS A 168 -5.14 -8.19 24.62
N GLY A 169 -5.53 -9.33 24.06
CA GLY A 169 -6.86 -9.92 24.31
C GLY A 169 -8.04 -9.21 23.62
N LYS A 170 -7.77 -8.21 22.77
CA LYS A 170 -8.83 -7.41 22.14
C LYS A 170 -8.91 -7.58 20.62
N ILE A 171 -8.26 -8.59 20.08
CA ILE A 171 -8.37 -8.97 18.67
C ILE A 171 -8.85 -10.41 18.57
N SER A 172 -9.41 -10.79 17.41
CA SER A 172 -9.90 -12.17 17.25
C SER A 172 -8.75 -13.18 17.27
N PRO A 173 -8.99 -14.41 17.77
CA PRO A 173 -7.96 -15.46 17.74
C PRO A 173 -7.43 -15.76 16.33
N LEU A 174 -8.29 -15.68 15.33
CA LEU A 174 -7.88 -15.90 13.93
C LEU A 174 -6.89 -14.82 13.48
N GLN A 175 -7.21 -13.55 13.71
CA GLN A 175 -6.35 -12.42 13.33
C GLN A 175 -5.01 -12.49 14.07
N GLU A 176 -5.03 -12.79 15.37
CA GLU A 176 -3.80 -12.95 16.17
C GLU A 176 -2.90 -14.05 15.59
N LYS A 177 -3.45 -15.20 15.23
CA LYS A 177 -2.71 -16.30 14.61
C LYS A 177 -2.10 -15.91 13.28
N LEU A 178 -2.77 -15.06 12.50
CA LEU A 178 -2.29 -14.64 11.18
C LEU A 178 -0.98 -13.84 11.23
N PHE A 179 -0.61 -13.23 12.35
CA PHE A 179 0.63 -12.46 12.43
C PHE A 179 1.56 -12.86 13.59
N CYS A 180 1.05 -13.44 14.68
CA CYS A 180 1.87 -13.81 15.83
C CYS A 180 2.70 -15.08 15.64
N THR A 181 2.37 -15.92 14.66
CA THR A 181 3.00 -17.23 14.44
C THR A 181 4.07 -17.25 13.36
N LEU A 182 4.28 -16.14 12.63
CA LEU A 182 5.19 -16.12 11.49
C LEU A 182 6.66 -16.18 11.90
N GLY A 183 7.09 -15.44 12.91
CA GLY A 183 8.50 -15.35 13.26
C GLY A 183 9.35 -14.64 12.21
N GLY A 184 10.59 -15.06 12.04
CA GLY A 184 11.50 -14.45 11.07
C GLY A 184 11.75 -12.97 11.33
N ASN A 185 11.51 -12.14 10.32
CA ASN A 185 11.62 -10.69 10.40
C ASN A 185 10.39 -9.98 11.03
N ILE A 186 9.39 -10.77 11.47
CA ILE A 186 8.16 -10.25 12.07
C ILE A 186 8.26 -10.37 13.60
N ARG A 187 8.07 -9.26 14.31
CA ARG A 187 7.98 -9.18 15.76
C ARG A 187 6.60 -8.63 16.14
N THR A 188 6.01 -9.20 17.17
CA THR A 188 4.71 -8.77 17.68
C THR A 188 4.82 -8.42 19.14
N VAL A 189 4.15 -7.34 19.55
CA VAL A 189 4.13 -6.86 20.92
C VAL A 189 2.69 -6.63 21.36
N ALA A 190 2.25 -7.42 22.34
CA ALA A 190 0.94 -7.25 22.96
C ALA A 190 1.01 -6.09 23.97
N ILE A 191 0.15 -5.10 23.79
CA ILE A 191 0.10 -3.91 24.65
C ILE A 191 -1.05 -4.08 25.66
N ASN A 192 -0.76 -3.80 26.92
CA ASN A 192 -1.79 -3.73 27.97
C ASN A 192 -2.57 -2.41 27.83
N GLY A 193 -3.52 -2.39 26.93
CA GLY A 193 -4.30 -1.21 26.57
C GLY A 193 -5.25 -1.52 25.41
N ASP A 194 -5.78 -0.46 24.84
CA ASP A 194 -6.63 -0.54 23.65
C ASP A 194 -5.84 -0.20 22.37
N PHE A 195 -6.54 -0.15 21.26
CA PHE A 195 -5.94 0.22 19.96
C PHE A 195 -5.38 1.65 19.98
N ASP A 196 -6.04 2.58 20.66
CA ASP A 196 -5.56 3.97 20.76
C ASP A 196 -4.23 4.04 21.51
N ALA A 197 -4.03 3.21 22.52
CA ALA A 197 -2.75 3.10 23.23
C ALA A 197 -1.64 2.60 22.29
N CYS A 198 -1.94 1.65 21.40
CA CYS A 198 -0.99 1.18 20.39
C CYS A 198 -0.63 2.29 19.41
N GLN A 199 -1.62 3.04 18.91
CA GLN A 199 -1.39 4.18 18.02
C GLN A 199 -0.58 5.28 18.68
N ALA A 200 -0.83 5.57 19.96
CA ALA A 200 -0.06 6.56 20.72
C ALA A 200 1.43 6.21 20.79
N LEU A 201 1.75 4.94 21.00
CA LEU A 201 3.15 4.47 21.01
C LEU A 201 3.81 4.60 19.64
N VAL A 202 3.10 4.27 18.57
CA VAL A 202 3.60 4.45 17.20
C VAL A 202 3.88 5.93 16.94
N LYS A 203 2.96 6.82 17.32
CA LYS A 203 3.12 8.26 17.18
C LYS A 203 4.35 8.77 17.94
N GLN A 204 4.54 8.34 19.18
CA GLN A 204 5.72 8.69 19.98
C GLN A 204 7.02 8.26 19.29
N ALA A 205 7.05 7.06 18.72
CA ALA A 205 8.21 6.57 17.99
C ALA A 205 8.52 7.44 16.76
N PHE A 206 7.49 7.85 16.01
CA PHE A 206 7.67 8.73 14.85
C PHE A 206 8.05 10.16 15.20
N ASP A 207 7.74 10.62 16.40
CA ASP A 207 8.17 11.94 16.89
C ASP A 207 9.64 11.93 17.39
N ASP A 208 10.23 10.77 17.59
CA ASP A 208 11.62 10.60 18.01
C ASP A 208 12.55 10.54 16.79
N ALA A 209 13.20 11.66 16.48
CA ALA A 209 14.07 11.77 15.32
C ALA A 209 15.30 10.86 15.40
N GLU A 210 15.86 10.66 16.60
CA GLU A 210 17.00 9.78 16.81
C GLU A 210 16.64 8.31 16.55
N LEU A 211 15.50 7.88 17.09
CA LEU A 211 14.97 6.54 16.85
C LEU A 211 14.69 6.31 15.37
N ARG A 212 14.03 7.26 14.70
CA ARG A 212 13.72 7.14 13.26
C ARG A 212 14.97 6.90 12.42
N GLN A 213 16.03 7.62 12.70
CA GLN A 213 17.31 7.46 11.99
C GLN A 213 18.00 6.13 12.34
N ALA A 214 17.99 5.77 13.62
CA ALA A 214 18.71 4.58 14.11
C ALA A 214 18.21 3.29 13.50
N ILE A 215 16.90 3.17 13.27
CA ILE A 215 16.27 1.92 12.80
C ILE A 215 15.62 2.03 11.41
N GLY A 216 15.72 3.19 10.75
CA GLY A 216 15.04 3.39 9.46
C GLY A 216 13.52 3.23 9.58
N LEU A 217 12.92 3.92 10.55
CA LEU A 217 11.52 3.76 10.91
C LEU A 217 10.58 4.15 9.77
N ASN A 218 9.64 3.27 9.44
CA ASN A 218 8.58 3.51 8.47
C ASN A 218 7.25 2.92 8.98
N SER A 219 6.15 3.40 8.44
CA SER A 219 4.82 2.92 8.77
C SER A 219 4.19 2.18 7.60
N ALA A 220 3.55 1.06 7.89
CA ALA A 220 2.74 0.32 6.92
C ALA A 220 1.23 0.60 7.06
N ASN A 221 0.83 1.54 7.89
CA ASN A 221 -0.56 2.00 7.97
C ASN A 221 -0.97 2.73 6.67
N SER A 222 -2.26 3.03 6.51
CA SER A 222 -2.84 3.63 5.29
C SER A 222 -2.36 5.07 5.00
N ILE A 223 -1.21 5.44 5.52
CA ILE A 223 -0.57 6.75 5.36
C ILE A 223 0.57 6.73 4.35
N ASN A 224 1.09 5.54 4.00
CA ASN A 224 2.11 5.43 2.96
C ASN A 224 1.45 5.50 1.58
N ILE A 225 1.95 6.39 0.72
CA ILE A 225 1.37 6.62 -0.61
C ILE A 225 1.30 5.34 -1.46
N SER A 226 2.24 4.43 -1.31
CA SER A 226 2.23 3.17 -2.07
C SER A 226 1.00 2.31 -1.76
N ARG A 227 0.51 2.34 -0.53
CA ARG A 227 -0.73 1.66 -0.15
C ARG A 227 -1.95 2.30 -0.80
N LEU A 228 -2.00 3.63 -0.82
CA LEU A 228 -3.11 4.38 -1.39
C LEU A 228 -3.20 4.19 -2.90
N LEU A 229 -2.07 4.26 -3.59
CA LEU A 229 -2.03 4.06 -5.05
C LEU A 229 -2.50 2.66 -5.46
N ALA A 230 -2.10 1.64 -4.71
CA ALA A 230 -2.53 0.26 -4.99
C ALA A 230 -4.06 0.09 -4.92
N GLN A 231 -4.72 0.79 -4.00
CA GLN A 231 -6.16 0.71 -3.84
C GLN A 231 -6.95 1.28 -5.03
N VAL A 232 -6.38 2.21 -5.77
CA VAL A 232 -7.00 2.74 -6.99
C VAL A 232 -7.32 1.62 -7.98
N CYS A 233 -6.46 0.62 -8.05
CA CYS A 233 -6.56 -0.47 -9.02
C CYS A 233 -7.84 -1.30 -8.88
N TYR A 234 -8.28 -1.61 -7.68
CA TYR A 234 -9.47 -2.45 -7.52
C TYR A 234 -10.79 -1.71 -7.76
N TYR A 235 -10.80 -0.37 -7.69
CA TYR A 235 -11.95 0.40 -8.16
C TYR A 235 -12.12 0.28 -9.67
N PHE A 236 -11.04 0.31 -10.43
CA PHE A 236 -11.07 0.04 -11.87
C PHE A 236 -11.52 -1.40 -12.16
N GLU A 237 -11.10 -2.36 -11.35
CA GLU A 237 -11.55 -3.75 -11.45
C GLU A 237 -13.06 -3.87 -11.25
N ALA A 238 -13.62 -3.13 -10.31
CA ALA A 238 -15.08 -3.09 -10.11
C ALA A 238 -15.80 -2.59 -11.36
N VAL A 239 -15.37 -1.46 -11.91
CA VAL A 239 -15.99 -0.87 -13.12
C VAL A 239 -15.82 -1.79 -14.33
N ALA A 240 -14.66 -2.44 -14.48
CA ALA A 240 -14.39 -3.36 -15.58
C ALA A 240 -15.33 -4.57 -15.59
N GLN A 241 -15.83 -4.98 -14.43
CA GLN A 241 -16.76 -6.12 -14.28
C GLN A 241 -18.23 -5.70 -14.40
N LEU A 242 -18.55 -4.40 -14.34
CA LEU A 242 -19.91 -3.94 -14.59
C LEU A 242 -20.33 -4.17 -16.04
N PRO A 243 -21.60 -4.49 -16.31
CA PRO A 243 -22.15 -4.41 -17.66
C PRO A 243 -21.91 -3.02 -18.26
N LYS A 244 -21.56 -2.95 -19.54
CA LYS A 244 -21.20 -1.67 -20.19
C LYS A 244 -22.28 -0.60 -20.02
N GLU A 245 -23.56 -1.00 -20.12
CA GLU A 245 -24.71 -0.12 -19.95
C GLU A 245 -24.86 0.47 -18.54
N LYS A 246 -24.11 -0.04 -17.56
CA LYS A 246 -24.16 0.40 -16.16
C LYS A 246 -22.91 1.17 -15.72
N ARG A 247 -22.05 1.54 -16.68
CA ARG A 247 -20.80 2.27 -16.39
C ARG A 247 -20.93 3.79 -16.45
N ASP A 248 -22.10 4.33 -16.82
CA ASP A 248 -22.38 5.76 -16.95
C ASP A 248 -22.82 6.41 -15.63
#